data_f0d67c45e6114dcf8cbf3f06af798907
#
_entry.id   f0d67c45e6114dcf8cbf3f06af798907
#
_cell.length_a   1.000
_cell.length_b   1.000
_cell.length_c   1.000
_cell.angle_alpha   90.00
_cell.angle_beta   90.00
_cell.angle_gamma   90.00
#
_symmetry.space_group_name_H-M   'P 1'
#
loop_
_entity.id
_entity.type
_entity.pdbx_description
1 polymer ?
#
loop_
_entity_poly.entity_id
_entity_poly.type
_entity_poly.pdbx_seq_one_letter_code
_entity_poly.pdbx_strand_id
1 'polypeptide(L)'
;INPQTMKQETLDIIGRHHTVDQTIESFKLARSLGFDNINMDLIMGLPEEDIEDVRHTMELLQELDPDNITIHSLAIKRAARLNIFKDRYESMQMVNTQEHMDLCADYCAQMGLSPYYLYRQKGMAGNMENVGYAKPGKAGVYNVLIMEERQTIIACGAGSSTKRVWQEANPDGTHRIERCENVKDVGQYIDRIDEM
;
A
#
# COMPACT_ATOMS: atom_id res chain seq x y z
N ILE A 1 4.34 -7.49 2.88
CA ILE A 1 5.72 -6.97 2.79
C ILE A 1 5.69 -5.71 1.94
N ASN A 2 6.35 -4.64 2.39
CA ASN A 2 6.22 -3.33 1.75
C ASN A 2 7.58 -2.84 1.21
N PRO A 3 8.07 -3.40 0.08
CA PRO A 3 9.34 -2.95 -0.52
C PRO A 3 9.29 -1.49 -0.94
N GLN A 4 8.17 -1.01 -1.43
CA GLN A 4 7.92 0.28 -2.08
C GLN A 4 8.56 0.35 -3.47
N THR A 5 9.81 -0.03 -3.59
CA THR A 5 10.63 -0.19 -4.79
C THR A 5 11.73 -1.22 -4.52
N MET A 6 12.34 -1.74 -5.57
CA MET A 6 13.54 -2.59 -5.47
C MET A 6 14.81 -1.85 -5.94
N LYS A 7 14.80 -0.51 -5.93
CA LYS A 7 15.95 0.35 -6.16
C LYS A 7 16.48 0.91 -4.84
N GLN A 8 17.69 0.48 -4.43
CA GLN A 8 18.24 0.84 -3.12
C GLN A 8 18.41 2.36 -2.94
N GLU A 9 18.88 3.05 -3.97
CA GLU A 9 19.10 4.50 -3.93
C GLU A 9 17.78 5.24 -3.64
N THR A 10 16.67 4.81 -4.22
CA THR A 10 15.36 5.39 -3.96
C THR A 10 14.90 5.12 -2.51
N LEU A 11 15.12 3.91 -1.99
CA LEU A 11 14.84 3.60 -0.58
C LEU A 11 15.58 4.54 0.36
N ASP A 12 16.85 4.81 0.09
CA ASP A 12 17.68 5.73 0.88
C ASP A 12 17.16 7.17 0.79
N ILE A 13 16.78 7.62 -0.42
CA ILE A 13 16.20 8.96 -0.65
C ILE A 13 14.92 9.15 0.17
N ILE A 14 13.99 8.21 0.11
CA ILE A 14 12.71 8.31 0.83
C ILE A 14 12.81 7.98 2.32
N GLY A 15 14.01 7.61 2.78
CA GLY A 15 14.31 7.37 4.19
C GLY A 15 13.77 6.05 4.72
N ARG A 16 13.71 5.04 3.89
CA ARG A 16 13.50 3.66 4.33
C ARG A 16 14.82 3.10 4.89
N HIS A 17 14.71 2.28 5.94
CA HIS A 17 15.88 1.74 6.64
C HIS A 17 16.12 0.26 6.33
N HIS A 18 15.32 -0.33 5.45
CA HIS A 18 15.52 -1.68 4.94
C HIS A 18 16.26 -1.66 3.60
N THR A 19 16.92 -2.75 3.28
CA THR A 19 17.56 -2.96 1.99
C THR A 19 16.72 -3.86 1.08
N VAL A 20 17.04 -3.83 -0.23
CA VAL A 20 16.45 -4.75 -1.22
C VAL A 20 16.71 -6.20 -0.80
N ASP A 21 17.94 -6.54 -0.38
CA ASP A 21 18.28 -7.89 0.07
C ASP A 21 17.43 -8.32 1.28
N GLN A 22 17.26 -7.45 2.27
CA GLN A 22 16.39 -7.73 3.43
C GLN A 22 14.94 -7.97 3.03
N THR A 23 14.45 -7.29 2.01
CA THR A 23 13.10 -7.53 1.45
C THR A 23 13.01 -8.93 0.85
N ILE A 24 14.00 -9.32 0.03
CA ILE A 24 14.10 -10.65 -0.59
C ILE A 24 14.20 -11.75 0.46
N GLU A 25 15.07 -11.57 1.46
CA GLU A 25 15.25 -12.52 2.57
C GLU A 25 13.96 -12.68 3.38
N SER A 26 13.27 -11.56 3.70
CA SER A 26 12.01 -11.59 4.44
C SER A 26 10.92 -12.32 3.65
N PHE A 27 10.86 -12.14 2.34
CA PHE A 27 9.93 -12.86 1.48
C PHE A 27 10.22 -14.36 1.48
N LYS A 28 11.47 -14.74 1.25
CA LYS A 28 11.91 -16.16 1.26
C LYS A 28 11.66 -16.81 2.62
N LEU A 29 11.93 -16.10 3.71
CA LEU A 29 11.65 -16.59 5.06
C LEU A 29 10.15 -16.80 5.27
N ALA A 30 9.30 -15.86 4.90
CA ALA A 30 7.86 -16.01 5.00
C ALA A 30 7.36 -17.25 4.23
N ARG A 31 7.83 -17.45 2.99
CA ARG A 31 7.52 -18.67 2.22
C ARG A 31 7.97 -19.94 2.91
N SER A 32 9.18 -19.97 3.46
CA SER A 32 9.74 -21.15 4.15
C SER A 32 8.96 -21.50 5.43
N LEU A 33 8.31 -20.51 6.05
CA LEU A 33 7.45 -20.67 7.22
C LEU A 33 6.00 -21.04 6.89
N GLY A 34 5.67 -21.21 5.60
CA GLY A 34 4.35 -21.66 5.14
C GLY A 34 3.34 -20.56 4.87
N PHE A 35 3.76 -19.28 4.82
CA PHE A 35 2.85 -18.23 4.34
C PHE A 35 2.62 -18.39 2.84
N ASP A 36 1.40 -18.70 2.47
CA ASP A 36 0.97 -19.01 1.10
C ASP A 36 0.14 -17.91 0.46
N ASN A 37 0.02 -16.76 1.13
CA ASN A 37 -0.64 -15.56 0.62
C ASN A 37 0.15 -14.32 1.05
N ILE A 38 1.14 -13.93 0.24
CA ILE A 38 2.04 -12.80 0.51
C ILE A 38 1.74 -11.69 -0.48
N ASN A 39 1.41 -10.51 0.04
CA ASN A 39 1.25 -9.29 -0.73
C ASN A 39 2.52 -8.45 -0.67
N MET A 40 2.91 -7.85 -1.80
CA MET A 40 4.01 -6.89 -1.89
C MET A 40 3.49 -5.53 -2.38
N ASP A 41 3.74 -4.46 -1.58
CA ASP A 41 3.29 -3.10 -1.90
C ASP A 41 4.40 -2.32 -2.60
N LEU A 42 4.05 -1.73 -3.76
CA LEU A 42 4.91 -0.84 -4.53
C LEU A 42 4.31 0.57 -4.59
N ILE A 43 5.18 1.56 -4.81
CA ILE A 43 4.78 2.96 -5.03
C ILE A 43 5.37 3.44 -6.36
N MET A 44 4.52 3.86 -7.27
CA MET A 44 4.92 4.50 -8.54
C MET A 44 5.02 6.01 -8.38
N GLY A 45 5.99 6.61 -9.03
CA GLY A 45 6.27 8.05 -8.96
C GLY A 45 7.19 8.44 -7.81
N LEU A 46 7.99 7.52 -7.31
CA LEU A 46 9.03 7.81 -6.33
C LEU A 46 10.12 8.72 -6.92
N PRO A 47 10.84 9.50 -6.07
CA PRO A 47 11.90 10.37 -6.55
C PRO A 47 13.00 9.62 -7.31
N GLU A 48 13.43 10.19 -8.43
CA GLU A 48 14.52 9.69 -9.27
C GLU A 48 14.30 8.25 -9.80
N GLU A 49 13.03 7.87 -10.00
CA GLU A 49 12.68 6.63 -10.69
C GLU A 49 12.10 6.93 -12.06
N ASP A 50 12.60 6.19 -13.04
CA ASP A 50 12.09 6.15 -14.40
C ASP A 50 11.42 4.79 -14.72
N ILE A 51 11.01 4.62 -15.98
CA ILE A 51 10.33 3.40 -16.44
C ILE A 51 11.21 2.16 -16.34
N GLU A 52 12.53 2.30 -16.49
CA GLU A 52 13.45 1.16 -16.42
C GLU A 52 13.67 0.72 -14.95
N ASP A 53 13.63 1.65 -13.99
CA ASP A 53 13.66 1.32 -12.56
C ASP A 53 12.40 0.55 -12.14
N VAL A 54 11.23 0.96 -12.67
CA VAL A 54 9.97 0.23 -12.47
C VAL A 54 10.04 -1.16 -13.11
N ARG A 55 10.58 -1.26 -14.32
CA ARG A 55 10.80 -2.54 -15.01
C ARG A 55 11.66 -3.48 -14.16
N HIS A 56 12.82 -3.01 -13.72
CA HIS A 56 13.73 -3.77 -12.87
C HIS A 56 13.04 -4.24 -11.57
N THR A 57 12.27 -3.36 -10.94
CA THR A 57 11.48 -3.72 -9.75
C THR A 57 10.49 -4.84 -10.06
N MET A 58 9.76 -4.77 -11.17
CA MET A 58 8.78 -5.79 -11.55
C MET A 58 9.45 -7.13 -11.93
N GLU A 59 10.63 -7.10 -12.56
CA GLU A 59 11.42 -8.30 -12.85
C GLU A 59 11.83 -9.04 -11.57
N LEU A 60 12.33 -8.33 -10.56
CA LEU A 60 12.66 -8.93 -9.26
C LEU A 60 11.43 -9.48 -8.53
N LEU A 61 10.28 -8.80 -8.62
CA LEU A 61 9.04 -9.34 -8.08
C LEU A 61 8.56 -10.58 -8.83
N GLN A 62 8.74 -10.62 -10.14
CA GLN A 62 8.40 -11.79 -10.95
C GLN A 62 9.24 -13.02 -10.53
N GLU A 63 10.52 -12.84 -10.22
CA GLU A 63 11.37 -13.91 -9.69
C GLU A 63 10.93 -14.39 -8.29
N LEU A 64 10.42 -13.48 -7.45
CA LEU A 64 9.92 -13.81 -6.12
C LEU A 64 8.56 -14.52 -6.16
N ASP A 65 7.76 -14.26 -7.19
CA ASP A 65 6.43 -14.82 -7.41
C ASP A 65 5.45 -14.63 -6.23
N PRO A 66 5.15 -13.37 -5.83
CA PRO A 66 4.19 -13.11 -4.77
C PRO A 66 2.76 -13.52 -5.18
N ASP A 67 1.88 -13.69 -4.19
CA ASP A 67 0.47 -14.03 -4.43
C ASP A 67 -0.38 -12.79 -4.75
N ASN A 68 0.07 -11.64 -4.26
CA ASN A 68 -0.56 -10.33 -4.48
C ASN A 68 0.50 -9.27 -4.71
N ILE A 69 0.16 -8.27 -5.50
CA ILE A 69 0.91 -7.01 -5.64
C ILE A 69 -0.08 -5.86 -5.53
N THR A 70 0.25 -4.86 -4.69
CA THR A 70 -0.48 -3.60 -4.65
C THR A 70 0.38 -2.50 -5.24
N ILE A 71 -0.09 -1.89 -6.30
CA ILE A 71 0.54 -0.75 -6.96
C ILE A 71 -0.11 0.53 -6.44
N HIS A 72 0.65 1.31 -5.68
CA HIS A 72 0.24 2.62 -5.21
C HIS A 72 0.80 3.71 -6.11
N SER A 73 0.01 4.73 -6.37
CA SER A 73 0.52 5.99 -6.92
C SER A 73 0.93 6.91 -5.77
N LEU A 74 2.10 7.53 -5.88
CA LEU A 74 2.62 8.42 -4.84
C LEU A 74 1.62 9.52 -4.51
N ALA A 75 1.25 9.62 -3.24
CA ALA A 75 0.43 10.69 -2.70
C ALA A 75 1.21 11.46 -1.63
N ILE A 76 1.55 12.71 -1.90
CA ILE A 76 2.31 13.55 -0.96
C ILE A 76 1.35 14.12 0.09
N LYS A 77 1.32 13.53 1.27
CA LYS A 77 0.53 14.00 2.42
C LYS A 77 1.30 15.07 3.20
N ARG A 78 0.59 15.97 3.91
CA ARG A 78 1.19 17.07 4.70
C ARG A 78 2.26 16.59 5.69
N ALA A 79 2.06 15.46 6.33
CA ALA A 79 3.00 14.88 7.30
C ALA A 79 4.03 13.94 6.66
N ALA A 80 4.03 13.77 5.33
CA ALA A 80 5.02 12.93 4.67
C ALA A 80 6.39 13.60 4.66
N ARG A 81 7.45 12.80 4.79
CA ARG A 81 8.85 13.28 4.73
C ARG A 81 9.12 14.12 3.47
N LEU A 82 8.60 13.71 2.32
CA LEU A 82 8.69 14.44 1.06
C LEU A 82 8.09 15.85 1.12
N ASN A 83 7.09 16.09 1.97
CA ASN A 83 6.50 17.41 2.14
C ASN A 83 7.19 18.22 3.26
N ILE A 84 7.62 17.57 4.33
CA ILE A 84 8.33 18.22 5.45
C ILE A 84 9.69 18.75 4.99
N PHE A 85 10.40 18.01 4.16
CA PHE A 85 11.71 18.36 3.60
C PHE A 85 11.60 18.76 2.12
N LYS A 86 10.55 19.52 1.76
CA LYS A 86 10.22 19.87 0.37
C LYS A 86 11.42 20.42 -0.39
N ASP A 87 12.19 21.32 0.21
CA ASP A 87 13.35 21.94 -0.43
C ASP A 87 14.42 20.92 -0.89
N ARG A 88 14.54 19.80 -0.18
CA ARG A 88 15.45 18.70 -0.52
C ARG A 88 14.99 17.91 -1.75
N TYR A 89 13.69 17.85 -1.98
CA TYR A 89 13.08 17.06 -3.06
C TYR A 89 12.60 17.92 -4.24
N GLU A 90 12.72 19.26 -4.15
CA GLU A 90 12.18 20.19 -5.15
C GLU A 90 12.83 20.04 -6.53
N SER A 91 14.11 19.62 -6.57
CA SER A 91 14.84 19.38 -7.81
C SER A 91 14.71 17.95 -8.34
N MET A 92 14.12 17.04 -7.59
CA MET A 92 14.01 15.62 -7.96
C MET A 92 12.83 15.39 -8.90
N GLN A 93 13.04 14.55 -9.89
CA GLN A 93 11.95 14.12 -10.76
C GLN A 93 11.07 13.10 -10.03
N MET A 94 9.77 13.31 -10.10
CA MET A 94 8.75 12.39 -9.60
C MET A 94 7.72 12.19 -10.70
N VAL A 95 7.89 11.13 -11.47
CA VAL A 95 7.09 10.87 -12.67
C VAL A 95 6.25 9.62 -12.48
N ASN A 96 4.93 9.77 -12.52
CA ASN A 96 4.00 8.63 -12.63
C ASN A 96 3.09 8.87 -13.84
N THR A 97 3.22 8.03 -14.84
CA THR A 97 2.47 8.11 -16.09
C THR A 97 1.63 6.85 -16.28
N GLN A 98 0.71 6.88 -17.25
CA GLN A 98 -0.05 5.70 -17.65
C GLN A 98 0.88 4.56 -18.09
N GLU A 99 2.01 4.86 -18.73
CA GLU A 99 2.99 3.87 -19.15
C GLU A 99 3.57 3.06 -17.97
N HIS A 100 3.86 3.71 -16.83
CA HIS A 100 4.30 3.02 -15.62
C HIS A 100 3.22 2.05 -15.10
N MET A 101 1.96 2.50 -15.09
CA MET A 101 0.84 1.67 -14.64
C MET A 101 0.56 0.50 -15.59
N ASP A 102 0.65 0.73 -16.89
CA ASP A 102 0.47 -0.30 -17.91
C ASP A 102 1.59 -1.35 -17.83
N LEU A 103 2.84 -0.93 -17.67
CA LEU A 103 3.98 -1.82 -17.45
C LEU A 103 3.74 -2.74 -16.22
N CYS A 104 3.33 -2.17 -15.10
CA CYS A 104 3.02 -2.95 -13.91
C CYS A 104 1.87 -3.94 -14.15
N ALA A 105 0.81 -3.51 -14.85
CA ALA A 105 -0.32 -4.37 -15.19
C ALA A 105 0.09 -5.55 -16.08
N ASP A 106 0.95 -5.31 -17.07
CA ASP A 106 1.47 -6.35 -17.97
C ASP A 106 2.31 -7.40 -17.21
N TYR A 107 3.19 -6.98 -16.31
CA TYR A 107 3.94 -7.91 -15.45
C TYR A 107 3.02 -8.68 -14.51
N CYS A 108 2.03 -8.03 -13.89
CA CYS A 108 1.04 -8.71 -13.07
C CYS A 108 0.29 -9.77 -13.89
N ALA A 109 -0.15 -9.46 -15.10
CA ALA A 109 -0.83 -10.40 -15.98
C ALA A 109 0.08 -11.60 -16.36
N GLN A 110 1.36 -11.38 -16.65
CA GLN A 110 2.34 -12.44 -16.91
C GLN A 110 2.52 -13.38 -15.70
N MET A 111 2.44 -12.86 -14.48
CA MET A 111 2.48 -13.63 -13.23
C MET A 111 1.12 -14.31 -12.90
N GLY A 112 0.10 -14.16 -13.74
CA GLY A 112 -1.25 -14.70 -13.48
C GLY A 112 -2.02 -13.95 -12.39
N LEU A 113 -1.62 -12.72 -12.10
CA LEU A 113 -2.33 -11.83 -11.17
C LEU A 113 -3.38 -11.03 -11.94
N SER A 114 -4.57 -10.91 -11.36
CA SER A 114 -5.69 -10.12 -11.91
C SER A 114 -6.06 -8.99 -10.94
N PRO A 115 -6.48 -7.83 -11.45
CA PRO A 115 -6.93 -6.74 -10.58
C PRO A 115 -8.19 -7.18 -9.81
N TYR A 116 -8.24 -6.89 -8.49
CA TYR A 116 -9.38 -7.24 -7.66
C TYR A 116 -9.94 -6.07 -6.85
N TYR A 117 -9.16 -4.99 -6.67
CA TYR A 117 -9.68 -3.74 -6.13
C TYR A 117 -8.95 -2.53 -6.71
N LEU A 118 -9.64 -1.41 -6.66
CA LEU A 118 -9.22 -0.12 -7.18
C LEU A 118 -9.54 0.96 -6.15
N TYR A 119 -8.58 1.84 -5.87
CA TYR A 119 -8.77 2.91 -4.89
C TYR A 119 -8.07 4.19 -5.32
N ARG A 120 -8.81 5.32 -5.31
CA ARG A 120 -8.27 6.64 -5.62
C ARG A 120 -8.25 7.55 -4.40
N GLN A 121 -7.14 8.21 -4.15
CA GLN A 121 -7.01 9.27 -3.15
C GLN A 121 -6.90 10.65 -3.81
N LYS A 122 -7.29 11.71 -3.08
CA LYS A 122 -7.05 13.07 -3.53
C LYS A 122 -5.55 13.40 -3.49
N GLY A 123 -5.05 14.10 -4.53
CA GLY A 123 -3.66 14.58 -4.57
C GLY A 123 -2.62 13.52 -4.94
N MET A 124 -3.01 12.50 -5.69
CA MET A 124 -2.08 11.50 -6.23
C MET A 124 -1.35 12.03 -7.47
N ALA A 125 -0.06 11.70 -7.58
CA ALA A 125 0.75 12.03 -8.74
C ALA A 125 0.13 11.42 -10.01
N GLY A 126 0.06 12.21 -11.09
CA GLY A 126 -0.53 11.78 -12.37
C GLY A 126 -2.04 11.50 -12.32
N ASN A 127 -2.73 11.77 -11.20
CA ASN A 127 -4.16 11.46 -11.00
C ASN A 127 -4.49 9.96 -11.18
N MET A 128 -3.49 9.09 -10.98
CA MET A 128 -3.57 7.64 -11.12
C MET A 128 -4.24 6.99 -9.91
N GLU A 129 -4.58 5.73 -10.02
CA GLU A 129 -5.28 4.95 -9.01
C GLU A 129 -4.32 3.98 -8.31
N ASN A 130 -4.67 3.55 -7.09
CA ASN A 130 -4.05 2.40 -6.46
C ASN A 130 -4.79 1.14 -6.94
N VAL A 131 -4.06 0.13 -7.36
CA VAL A 131 -4.64 -1.11 -7.87
C VAL A 131 -4.03 -2.30 -7.13
N GLY A 132 -4.89 -3.17 -6.61
CA GLY A 132 -4.48 -4.45 -6.05
C GLY A 132 -4.68 -5.58 -7.05
N TYR A 133 -3.63 -6.34 -7.28
CA TYR A 133 -3.61 -7.53 -8.15
C TYR A 133 -3.41 -8.78 -7.30
N ALA A 134 -4.09 -9.87 -7.63
CA ALA A 134 -3.99 -11.13 -6.91
C ALA A 134 -4.08 -12.34 -7.83
N LYS A 135 -3.42 -13.43 -7.45
CA LYS A 135 -3.65 -14.75 -8.05
C LYS A 135 -5.09 -15.23 -7.73
N PRO A 136 -5.69 -16.11 -8.56
CA PRO A 136 -7.01 -16.66 -8.28
C PRO A 136 -7.12 -17.26 -6.87
N GLY A 137 -8.12 -16.81 -6.10
CA GLY A 137 -8.37 -17.28 -4.73
C GLY A 137 -7.44 -16.67 -3.66
N LYS A 138 -6.54 -15.73 -4.03
CA LYS A 138 -5.58 -15.10 -3.11
C LYS A 138 -5.87 -13.62 -2.82
N ALA A 139 -6.99 -13.07 -3.32
CA ALA A 139 -7.38 -11.69 -3.05
C ALA A 139 -7.38 -11.36 -1.55
N GLY A 140 -6.85 -10.20 -1.19
CA GLY A 140 -6.77 -9.75 0.19
C GLY A 140 -8.16 -9.46 0.76
N VAL A 141 -8.69 -10.36 1.58
CA VAL A 141 -10.05 -10.26 2.16
C VAL A 141 -10.23 -8.94 2.93
N TYR A 142 -9.21 -8.51 3.68
CA TYR A 142 -9.25 -7.24 4.40
C TYR A 142 -9.48 -6.05 3.46
N ASN A 143 -8.80 -6.01 2.31
CA ASN A 143 -8.96 -4.92 1.34
C ASN A 143 -10.39 -4.87 0.79
N VAL A 144 -10.95 -6.02 0.46
CA VAL A 144 -12.34 -6.12 0.00
C VAL A 144 -13.31 -5.65 1.08
N LEU A 145 -13.17 -6.14 2.32
CA LEU A 145 -14.08 -5.80 3.42
C LEU A 145 -14.04 -4.32 3.81
N ILE A 146 -12.85 -3.68 3.78
CA ILE A 146 -12.73 -2.25 4.08
C ILE A 146 -13.33 -1.36 2.99
N MET A 147 -13.20 -1.78 1.72
CA MET A 147 -13.72 -1.04 0.57
C MET A 147 -15.24 -1.18 0.44
N GLU A 148 -15.76 -2.39 0.64
CA GLU A 148 -17.20 -2.69 0.56
C GLU A 148 -17.99 -2.25 1.81
N GLU A 149 -17.31 -1.85 2.87
CA GLU A 149 -17.91 -1.40 4.14
C GLU A 149 -18.94 -2.40 4.73
N ARG A 150 -18.67 -3.69 4.57
CA ARG A 150 -19.57 -4.79 4.96
C ARG A 150 -19.36 -5.29 6.38
N GLN A 151 -18.23 -4.98 6.99
CA GLN A 151 -17.83 -5.53 8.27
C GLN A 151 -17.28 -4.46 9.20
N THR A 152 -17.59 -4.57 10.50
CA THR A 152 -16.92 -3.81 11.55
C THR A 152 -15.45 -4.18 11.60
N ILE A 153 -14.59 -3.16 11.62
CA ILE A 153 -13.14 -3.31 11.74
C ILE A 153 -12.71 -2.60 13.01
N ILE A 154 -12.26 -3.38 13.99
CA ILE A 154 -11.72 -2.85 15.24
C ILE A 154 -10.24 -2.54 15.04
N ALA A 155 -9.85 -1.33 15.35
CA ALA A 155 -8.48 -0.85 15.20
C ALA A 155 -7.85 -0.57 16.55
N CYS A 156 -6.67 -1.13 16.79
CA CYS A 156 -5.87 -0.92 17.99
C CYS A 156 -4.65 -0.06 17.67
N GLY A 157 -4.22 0.73 18.64
CA GLY A 157 -3.02 1.57 18.53
C GLY A 157 -3.33 3.06 18.44
N ALA A 158 -2.31 3.88 18.76
CA ALA A 158 -2.41 5.32 18.68
C ALA A 158 -2.72 5.80 17.26
N GLY A 159 -3.70 6.68 17.13
CA GLY A 159 -4.11 7.26 15.84
C GLY A 159 -4.88 6.33 14.91
N SER A 160 -5.22 5.13 15.37
CA SER A 160 -6.06 4.21 14.61
C SER A 160 -7.54 4.57 14.70
N SER A 161 -8.33 4.07 13.75
CA SER A 161 -9.77 4.36 13.66
C SER A 161 -10.57 3.07 13.53
N THR A 162 -11.35 2.74 14.55
CA THR A 162 -12.35 1.68 14.48
C THR A 162 -13.51 2.12 13.61
N LYS A 163 -13.90 1.26 12.66
CA LYS A 163 -15.07 1.45 11.81
C LYS A 163 -16.14 0.44 12.22
N ARG A 164 -17.21 0.91 12.85
CA ARG A 164 -18.38 0.10 13.19
C ARG A 164 -19.40 0.17 12.06
N VAL A 165 -19.73 -0.99 11.51
CA VAL A 165 -20.79 -1.15 10.51
C VAL A 165 -22.01 -1.78 11.20
N TRP A 166 -23.14 -1.07 11.17
CA TRP A 166 -24.36 -1.56 11.77
C TRP A 166 -25.01 -2.60 10.86
N GLN A 167 -25.60 -3.64 11.47
CA GLN A 167 -26.19 -4.76 10.72
C GLN A 167 -27.48 -4.36 9.98
N GLU A 168 -28.22 -3.38 10.53
CA GLU A 168 -29.44 -2.88 9.91
C GLU A 168 -29.10 -2.06 8.66
N ALA A 169 -29.66 -2.49 7.53
CA ALA A 169 -29.52 -1.77 6.28
C ALA A 169 -30.53 -0.60 6.20
N ASN A 170 -30.08 0.51 5.64
CA ASN A 170 -30.95 1.61 5.26
C ASN A 170 -31.87 1.19 4.10
N PRO A 171 -32.94 1.95 3.81
CA PRO A 171 -33.84 1.66 2.68
C PRO A 171 -33.15 1.59 1.31
N ASP A 172 -32.01 2.24 1.15
CA ASP A 172 -31.17 2.25 -0.06
C ASP A 172 -30.16 1.10 -0.12
N GLY A 173 -30.17 0.19 0.87
CA GLY A 173 -29.26 -0.95 0.96
C GLY A 173 -27.89 -0.61 1.55
N THR A 174 -27.62 0.65 1.91
CA THR A 174 -26.39 1.03 2.62
C THR A 174 -26.49 0.70 4.11
N HIS A 175 -25.36 0.69 4.81
CA HIS A 175 -25.30 0.49 6.26
C HIS A 175 -24.84 1.78 6.97
N ARG A 176 -25.41 2.03 8.16
CA ARG A 176 -24.90 3.09 9.03
C ARG A 176 -23.49 2.74 9.47
N ILE A 177 -22.57 3.73 9.34
CA ILE A 177 -21.17 3.58 9.72
C ILE A 177 -20.83 4.64 10.76
N GLU A 178 -20.20 4.20 11.83
CA GLU A 178 -19.64 5.06 12.87
C GLU A 178 -18.14 4.83 12.96
N ARG A 179 -17.38 5.90 13.27
CA ARG A 179 -15.95 5.83 13.51
C ARG A 179 -15.64 6.23 14.93
N CYS A 180 -14.76 5.46 15.59
CA CYS A 180 -14.18 5.77 16.87
C CYS A 180 -12.66 5.91 16.67
N GLU A 181 -12.16 7.10 16.94
CA GLU A 181 -10.75 7.44 16.71
C GLU A 181 -9.97 7.33 18.01
N ASN A 182 -8.88 6.58 18.03
CA ASN A 182 -7.94 6.58 19.13
C ASN A 182 -7.09 7.84 19.10
N VAL A 183 -6.63 8.31 20.25
CA VAL A 183 -5.72 9.46 20.34
C VAL A 183 -4.44 9.20 19.54
N LYS A 184 -3.93 10.26 18.90
CA LYS A 184 -2.78 10.13 17.98
C LYS A 184 -1.43 10.07 18.70
N ASP A 185 -1.33 10.71 19.85
CA ASP A 185 -0.11 10.71 20.67
C ASP A 185 0.02 9.37 21.38
N VAL A 186 1.20 8.74 21.26
CA VAL A 186 1.46 7.41 21.81
C VAL A 186 1.44 7.42 23.35
N GLY A 187 1.99 8.47 23.98
CA GLY A 187 1.98 8.61 25.43
C GLY A 187 0.55 8.70 25.97
N GLN A 188 -0.26 9.60 25.41
CA GLN A 188 -1.66 9.74 25.77
C GLN A 188 -2.48 8.47 25.49
N TYR A 189 -2.16 7.74 24.43
CA TYR A 189 -2.83 6.47 24.14
C TYR A 189 -2.55 5.43 25.22
N ILE A 190 -1.30 5.33 25.69
CA ILE A 190 -0.90 4.40 26.77
C ILE A 190 -1.55 4.82 28.09
N ASP A 191 -1.48 6.10 28.44
CA ASP A 191 -2.01 6.63 29.71
C ASP A 191 -3.53 6.49 29.82
N ARG A 192 -4.24 6.46 28.69
CA ARG A 192 -5.71 6.44 28.61
C ARG A 192 -6.25 5.16 27.98
N ILE A 193 -5.49 4.08 28.02
CA ILE A 193 -5.86 2.81 27.34
C ILE A 193 -7.23 2.27 27.78
N ASP A 194 -7.59 2.49 29.04
CA ASP A 194 -8.86 2.03 29.62
C ASP A 194 -10.08 2.88 29.17
N GLU A 195 -9.84 4.02 28.50
CA GLU A 195 -10.88 4.91 27.98
C GLU A 195 -11.17 4.67 26.48
N MET A 196 -10.33 3.86 25.78
CA MET A 196 -10.33 3.71 24.31
C MET A 196 -11.12 2.45 23.79
#